data_958176b3296d587965a6ffeed540b51c
#
_entry.id   958176b3296d587965a6ffeed540b51c
#
_cell.length_a   1.000
_cell.length_b   1.000
_cell.length_c   1.000
_cell.angle_alpha   90.00
_cell.angle_beta   90.00
_cell.angle_gamma   90.00
#
_symmetry.space_group_name_H-M   'P 1'
#
loop_
_entity.id
_entity.type
_entity.pdbx_description
1 polymer ?
#
loop_
_entity_poly.entity_id
_entity_poly.type
_entity_poly.pdbx_seq_one_letter_code
_entity_poly.pdbx_strand_id
1 'polypeptide(L)'
;QYTFNSGSSIRFFSVDDWGKVKGGRRDILFINECNRIPYETYRQLSVRTRECVFLDWNPDCEFWYELKGVQVKENTIEVHSTYKDNPFNTPQQISEIESHKDDDNWWRVYGLGLTGRSVGIIYSRWKQVDSIPETAKLIGRGMDFGFTTDPTAIVDVYQYDGKLWVNEHCYERGLTNDQIADRLRDKDCDVIADSAEQKSIREIYNYGIKKIEAANKGADSIRNGIQILQRYEICVTKSSLNLIYELRNYKWKEDKITGELRNEPIDSNNHALDALRYVALNKLSESSKPRGIRVRN
;
A
#
# COMPACT_ATOMS: atom_id res chain seq x y z
N GLN A 1 -7.09 -33.33 -5.35
CA GLN A 1 -6.42 -34.03 -4.26
C GLN A 1 -5.88 -35.36 -4.77
N TYR A 2 -4.65 -35.68 -4.38
CA TYR A 2 -4.03 -36.99 -4.62
C TYR A 2 -3.71 -37.63 -3.27
N THR A 3 -4.01 -38.89 -3.11
CA THR A 3 -3.76 -39.65 -1.88
C THR A 3 -2.79 -40.79 -2.19
N PHE A 4 -1.72 -40.88 -1.41
CA PHE A 4 -0.68 -41.92 -1.52
C PHE A 4 -1.11 -43.19 -0.75
N ASN A 5 -0.47 -44.30 -1.07
CA ASN A 5 -0.72 -45.59 -0.39
C ASN A 5 -0.41 -45.53 1.13
N SER A 6 0.45 -44.60 1.55
CA SER A 6 0.77 -44.33 2.96
C SER A 6 -0.38 -43.64 3.74
N GLY A 7 -1.45 -43.22 3.06
CA GLY A 7 -2.51 -42.41 3.65
C GLY A 7 -2.23 -40.88 3.62
N SER A 8 -1.02 -40.47 3.26
CA SER A 8 -0.70 -39.06 3.04
C SER A 8 -1.41 -38.51 1.82
N SER A 9 -1.70 -37.22 1.80
CA SER A 9 -2.36 -36.61 0.63
C SER A 9 -1.79 -35.24 0.28
N ILE A 10 -1.79 -34.93 -1.02
CA ILE A 10 -1.50 -33.59 -1.53
C ILE A 10 -2.79 -32.98 -2.05
N ARG A 11 -3.09 -31.75 -1.67
CA ARG A 11 -4.23 -30.99 -2.13
C ARG A 11 -3.78 -29.67 -2.75
N PHE A 12 -4.12 -29.47 -4.02
CA PHE A 12 -3.97 -28.18 -4.70
C PHE A 12 -5.27 -27.38 -4.60
N PHE A 13 -5.19 -26.10 -4.33
CA PHE A 13 -6.34 -25.20 -4.28
C PHE A 13 -5.93 -23.76 -4.61
N SER A 14 -6.87 -22.98 -5.15
CA SER A 14 -6.71 -21.55 -5.34
C SER A 14 -7.16 -20.79 -4.09
N VAL A 15 -6.54 -19.64 -3.84
CA VAL A 15 -6.87 -18.75 -2.71
C VAL A 15 -7.94 -17.71 -3.04
N ASP A 16 -8.53 -17.76 -4.24
CA ASP A 16 -9.59 -16.86 -4.69
C ASP A 16 -10.91 -17.06 -3.93
N ASP A 17 -11.06 -18.22 -3.27
CA ASP A 17 -12.25 -18.60 -2.51
C ASP A 17 -11.93 -18.67 -1.01
N TRP A 18 -12.41 -17.71 -0.23
CA TRP A 18 -12.26 -17.67 1.23
C TRP A 18 -12.77 -18.91 1.95
N GLY A 19 -13.78 -19.60 1.39
CA GLY A 19 -14.30 -20.85 1.93
C GLY A 19 -13.26 -21.97 1.91
N LYS A 20 -12.43 -22.03 0.87
CA LYS A 20 -11.34 -23.00 0.71
C LYS A 20 -10.15 -22.68 1.60
N VAL A 21 -9.87 -21.40 1.84
CA VAL A 21 -8.77 -20.94 2.70
C VAL A 21 -9.02 -21.33 4.16
N LYS A 22 -10.26 -21.24 4.64
CA LYS A 22 -10.64 -21.56 6.03
C LYS A 22 -10.71 -23.06 6.33
N GLY A 23 -10.59 -23.94 5.34
CA GLY A 23 -10.80 -25.39 5.47
C GLY A 23 -9.53 -26.17 5.82
N GLY A 24 -9.58 -26.94 6.91
CA GLY A 24 -8.66 -28.04 7.20
C GLY A 24 -7.29 -27.65 7.77
N ARG A 25 -6.79 -28.50 8.69
CA ARG A 25 -5.40 -28.45 9.16
C ARG A 25 -4.52 -29.23 8.17
N ARG A 26 -3.23 -28.86 8.12
CA ARG A 26 -2.23 -29.50 7.27
C ARG A 26 -0.89 -29.59 8.01
N ASP A 27 -0.03 -30.46 7.57
CA ASP A 27 1.32 -30.59 8.12
C ASP A 27 2.25 -29.63 7.40
N ILE A 28 2.19 -29.58 6.07
CA ILE A 28 3.04 -28.76 5.22
C ILE A 28 2.16 -27.89 4.34
N LEU A 29 2.56 -26.66 4.15
CA LEU A 29 1.98 -25.69 3.24
C LEU A 29 3.04 -25.20 2.27
N PHE A 30 2.72 -25.22 0.98
CA PHE A 30 3.51 -24.55 -0.05
C PHE A 30 2.65 -23.49 -0.72
N ILE A 31 3.15 -22.25 -0.74
CA ILE A 31 2.49 -21.12 -1.40
C ILE A 31 3.37 -20.65 -2.55
N ASN A 32 2.93 -20.95 -3.76
CA ASN A 32 3.57 -20.52 -4.99
C ASN A 32 3.23 -19.06 -5.27
N GLU A 33 4.24 -18.24 -5.64
CA GLU A 33 4.12 -16.80 -5.88
C GLU A 33 3.43 -16.05 -4.73
N CYS A 34 3.95 -16.24 -3.53
CA CYS A 34 3.32 -15.75 -2.30
C CYS A 34 3.20 -14.20 -2.25
N ASN A 35 3.98 -13.47 -3.03
CA ASN A 35 3.86 -12.01 -3.23
C ASN A 35 2.52 -11.60 -3.89
N ARG A 36 1.80 -12.54 -4.51
CA ARG A 36 0.50 -12.29 -5.17
C ARG A 36 -0.70 -12.46 -4.24
N ILE A 37 -0.53 -12.97 -3.02
CA ILE A 37 -1.62 -13.16 -2.08
C ILE A 37 -1.58 -12.12 -0.95
N PRO A 38 -2.75 -11.72 -0.38
CA PRO A 38 -2.80 -10.84 0.79
C PRO A 38 -2.14 -11.48 2.03
N TYR A 39 -1.53 -10.65 2.88
CA TYR A 39 -0.95 -11.10 4.16
C TYR A 39 -1.95 -11.85 5.03
N GLU A 40 -3.21 -11.42 5.06
CA GLU A 40 -4.26 -12.07 5.84
C GLU A 40 -4.50 -13.51 5.38
N THR A 41 -4.44 -13.75 4.07
CA THR A 41 -4.54 -15.11 3.49
C THR A 41 -3.38 -15.98 3.99
N TYR A 42 -2.14 -15.48 3.89
CA TYR A 42 -0.97 -16.17 4.44
C TYR A 42 -1.17 -16.48 5.94
N ARG A 43 -1.58 -15.50 6.74
CA ARG A 43 -1.80 -15.65 8.18
C ARG A 43 -2.83 -16.74 8.49
N GLN A 44 -3.96 -16.75 7.78
CA GLN A 44 -5.01 -17.76 7.93
C GLN A 44 -4.56 -19.18 7.56
N LEU A 45 -3.71 -19.31 6.55
CA LEU A 45 -3.14 -20.58 6.12
C LEU A 45 -2.06 -21.07 7.09
N SER A 46 -1.14 -20.19 7.50
CA SER A 46 0.00 -20.54 8.35
C SER A 46 -0.41 -21.02 9.74
N VAL A 47 -1.39 -20.37 10.39
CA VAL A 47 -1.90 -20.81 11.73
C VAL A 47 -2.54 -22.21 11.71
N ARG A 48 -2.86 -22.74 10.53
CA ARG A 48 -3.44 -24.10 10.35
C ARG A 48 -2.42 -25.11 9.83
N THR A 49 -1.15 -24.71 9.74
CA THR A 49 -0.03 -25.54 9.31
C THR A 49 0.81 -25.91 10.52
N ARG A 50 1.06 -27.21 10.71
CA ARG A 50 1.70 -27.72 11.92
C ARG A 50 3.22 -27.75 11.89
N GLU A 51 3.82 -28.07 10.75
CA GLU A 51 5.24 -28.37 10.65
C GLU A 51 6.01 -27.29 9.88
N CYS A 52 5.69 -27.07 8.60
CA CYS A 52 6.47 -26.19 7.75
C CYS A 52 5.63 -25.42 6.75
N VAL A 53 6.03 -24.18 6.47
CA VAL A 53 5.48 -23.33 5.41
C VAL A 53 6.60 -22.99 4.43
N PHE A 54 6.43 -23.40 3.18
CA PHE A 54 7.29 -22.97 2.08
C PHE A 54 6.64 -21.83 1.33
N LEU A 55 7.41 -20.81 1.06
CA LEU A 55 7.03 -19.63 0.30
C LEU A 55 8.00 -19.48 -0.87
N ASP A 56 7.49 -19.26 -2.07
CA ASP A 56 8.34 -18.82 -3.18
C ASP A 56 7.80 -17.56 -3.83
N TRP A 57 8.69 -16.79 -4.43
CA TRP A 57 8.35 -15.58 -5.19
C TRP A 57 9.51 -15.11 -6.05
N ASN A 58 9.19 -14.37 -7.11
CA ASN A 58 10.16 -13.51 -7.76
C ASN A 58 10.11 -12.13 -7.07
N PRO A 59 11.23 -11.54 -6.70
CA PRO A 59 11.28 -10.31 -5.91
C PRO A 59 11.01 -9.07 -6.77
N ASP A 60 9.86 -9.00 -7.42
CA ASP A 60 9.46 -7.87 -8.28
C ASP A 60 9.24 -6.57 -7.51
N CYS A 61 8.84 -6.66 -6.25
CA CYS A 61 8.72 -5.55 -5.32
C CYS A 61 8.79 -6.05 -3.87
N GLU A 62 9.00 -5.15 -2.89
CA GLU A 62 8.80 -5.47 -1.48
C GLU A 62 7.32 -5.72 -1.21
N PHE A 63 7.00 -6.73 -0.40
CA PHE A 63 5.64 -7.10 -0.06
C PHE A 63 5.51 -7.47 1.44
N TRP A 64 4.45 -8.14 1.85
CA TRP A 64 4.20 -8.40 3.27
C TRP A 64 5.28 -9.27 3.95
N TYR A 65 6.07 -10.04 3.22
CA TYR A 65 7.15 -10.83 3.78
C TYR A 65 8.16 -9.95 4.53
N GLU A 66 8.62 -8.88 3.89
CA GLU A 66 9.51 -7.89 4.49
C GLU A 66 8.72 -6.92 5.39
N LEU A 67 7.61 -6.38 4.90
CA LEU A 67 6.85 -5.30 5.56
C LEU A 67 6.21 -5.72 6.89
N LYS A 68 5.88 -7.00 7.05
CA LYS A 68 5.32 -7.56 8.29
C LYS A 68 6.34 -8.36 9.10
N GLY A 69 7.62 -8.30 8.71
CA GLY A 69 8.71 -8.94 9.42
C GLY A 69 8.65 -10.48 9.43
N VAL A 70 8.12 -11.08 8.36
CA VAL A 70 8.07 -12.55 8.28
C VAL A 70 9.48 -13.11 8.14
N GLN A 71 10.37 -12.42 7.43
CA GLN A 71 11.78 -12.79 7.23
C GLN A 71 12.59 -12.87 8.54
N VAL A 72 12.20 -12.12 9.58
CA VAL A 72 12.92 -12.09 10.86
C VAL A 72 12.27 -12.94 11.94
N LYS A 73 11.26 -13.75 11.60
CA LYS A 73 10.68 -14.70 12.55
C LYS A 73 11.67 -15.79 12.89
N GLU A 74 11.62 -16.24 14.14
CA GLU A 74 12.39 -17.39 14.59
C GLU A 74 12.13 -18.62 13.68
N ASN A 75 13.16 -19.34 13.35
CA ASN A 75 13.14 -20.51 12.45
C ASN A 75 12.75 -20.21 10.98
N THR A 76 12.89 -18.98 10.52
CA THR A 76 12.79 -18.65 9.09
C THR A 76 14.17 -18.84 8.43
N ILE A 77 14.17 -19.59 7.32
CA ILE A 77 15.36 -19.76 6.47
C ILE A 77 15.01 -19.18 5.10
N GLU A 78 15.82 -18.23 4.64
CA GLU A 78 15.69 -17.66 3.30
C GLU A 78 16.74 -18.29 2.38
N VAL A 79 16.27 -18.77 1.24
CA VAL A 79 17.13 -19.34 0.18
C VAL A 79 17.01 -18.46 -1.05
N HIS A 80 18.10 -17.81 -1.41
CA HIS A 80 18.19 -17.05 -2.63
C HIS A 80 18.78 -17.92 -3.74
N SER A 81 18.09 -18.00 -4.88
CA SER A 81 18.54 -18.74 -6.05
C SER A 81 18.33 -17.95 -7.34
N THR A 82 19.17 -18.21 -8.32
CA THR A 82 19.13 -17.62 -9.65
C THR A 82 19.14 -18.71 -10.71
N TYR A 83 19.00 -18.33 -11.98
CA TYR A 83 19.13 -19.28 -13.09
C TYR A 83 20.48 -20.01 -13.10
N LYS A 84 21.55 -19.46 -12.47
CA LYS A 84 22.89 -20.06 -12.39
C LYS A 84 22.96 -21.24 -11.42
N ASP A 85 22.04 -21.28 -10.47
CA ASP A 85 21.97 -22.32 -9.45
C ASP A 85 21.19 -23.54 -9.93
N ASN A 86 20.55 -23.47 -11.11
CA ASN A 86 19.83 -24.58 -11.72
C ASN A 86 20.72 -25.31 -12.74
N PRO A 87 21.27 -26.50 -12.39
CA PRO A 87 22.16 -27.25 -13.28
C PRO A 87 21.46 -27.85 -14.50
N PHE A 88 20.13 -27.82 -14.56
CA PHE A 88 19.32 -28.37 -15.65
C PHE A 88 18.96 -27.34 -16.72
N ASN A 89 19.35 -26.08 -16.56
CA ASN A 89 19.13 -25.07 -17.58
C ASN A 89 19.92 -25.41 -18.86
N THR A 90 19.22 -25.41 -19.97
CA THR A 90 19.86 -25.60 -21.28
C THR A 90 20.63 -24.33 -21.69
N PRO A 91 21.66 -24.43 -22.56
CA PRO A 91 22.34 -23.26 -23.10
C PRO A 91 21.39 -22.24 -23.75
N GLN A 92 20.30 -22.70 -24.37
CA GLN A 92 19.29 -21.86 -24.99
C GLN A 92 18.50 -21.07 -23.93
N GLN A 93 18.10 -21.70 -22.83
CA GLN A 93 17.42 -21.01 -21.73
C GLN A 93 18.33 -19.96 -21.07
N ILE A 94 19.60 -20.28 -20.86
CA ILE A 94 20.59 -19.34 -20.33
C ILE A 94 20.75 -18.15 -21.29
N SER A 95 20.89 -18.40 -22.59
CA SER A 95 21.03 -17.35 -23.60
C SER A 95 19.78 -16.45 -23.65
N GLU A 96 18.58 -17.01 -23.52
CA GLU A 96 17.33 -16.24 -23.47
C GLU A 96 17.29 -15.34 -22.24
N ILE A 97 17.58 -15.87 -21.05
CA ILE A 97 17.63 -15.07 -19.81
C ILE A 97 18.67 -13.94 -19.95
N GLU A 98 19.85 -14.25 -20.48
CA GLU A 98 20.93 -13.28 -20.63
C GLU A 98 20.70 -12.24 -21.72
N SER A 99 19.81 -12.48 -22.68
CA SER A 99 19.41 -11.51 -23.69
C SER A 99 18.68 -10.28 -23.10
N HIS A 100 18.15 -10.40 -21.89
CA HIS A 100 17.45 -9.33 -21.18
C HIS A 100 18.33 -8.49 -20.25
N LYS A 101 19.68 -8.61 -20.36
CA LYS A 101 20.62 -7.83 -19.52
C LYS A 101 20.53 -6.32 -19.73
N ASP A 102 20.04 -5.87 -20.87
CA ASP A 102 19.83 -4.45 -21.17
C ASP A 102 18.59 -3.85 -20.49
N ASP A 103 17.67 -4.67 -20.00
CA ASP A 103 16.58 -4.24 -19.12
C ASP A 103 17.04 -4.35 -17.66
N ASP A 104 17.53 -3.25 -17.12
CA ASP A 104 18.08 -3.17 -15.76
C ASP A 104 17.14 -3.73 -14.69
N ASN A 105 15.83 -3.48 -14.80
CA ASN A 105 14.88 -3.93 -13.79
C ASN A 105 14.53 -5.41 -13.96
N TRP A 106 14.31 -5.85 -15.17
CA TRP A 106 14.08 -7.26 -15.48
C TRP A 106 15.29 -8.10 -15.05
N TRP A 107 16.50 -7.67 -15.44
CA TRP A 107 17.75 -8.33 -15.08
C TRP A 107 17.95 -8.39 -13.57
N ARG A 108 17.63 -7.31 -12.87
CA ARG A 108 17.71 -7.25 -11.41
C ARG A 108 16.82 -8.31 -10.75
N VAL A 109 15.58 -8.47 -11.20
CA VAL A 109 14.60 -9.42 -10.64
C VAL A 109 14.89 -10.84 -11.07
N TYR A 110 14.88 -11.08 -12.38
CA TYR A 110 14.88 -12.45 -12.93
C TYR A 110 16.28 -12.99 -13.20
N GLY A 111 17.25 -12.14 -13.46
CA GLY A 111 18.65 -12.53 -13.65
C GLY A 111 19.45 -12.63 -12.36
N LEU A 112 19.28 -11.64 -11.46
CA LEU A 112 20.05 -11.55 -10.22
C LEU A 112 19.24 -11.95 -8.97
N GLY A 113 17.94 -12.15 -9.07
CA GLY A 113 17.06 -12.46 -7.93
C GLY A 113 17.00 -11.34 -6.88
N LEU A 114 17.28 -10.10 -7.26
CA LEU A 114 17.28 -8.95 -6.37
C LEU A 114 15.94 -8.23 -6.46
N THR A 115 15.53 -7.59 -5.36
CA THR A 115 14.27 -6.83 -5.33
C THR A 115 14.22 -5.79 -6.43
N GLY A 116 13.19 -5.88 -7.27
CA GLY A 116 12.97 -5.01 -8.41
C GLY A 116 12.78 -3.55 -8.00
N ARG A 117 13.06 -2.65 -8.93
CA ARG A 117 12.67 -1.25 -8.83
C ARG A 117 11.32 -1.13 -9.50
N SER A 118 10.30 -0.68 -8.79
CA SER A 118 8.99 -0.46 -9.40
C SER A 118 9.09 0.65 -10.45
N VAL A 119 8.89 0.30 -11.72
CA VAL A 119 8.86 1.25 -12.82
C VAL A 119 7.60 2.10 -12.72
N GLY A 120 7.73 3.40 -12.97
CA GLY A 120 6.58 4.30 -12.97
C GLY A 120 6.03 4.68 -11.59
N ILE A 121 6.78 4.49 -10.51
CA ILE A 121 6.39 4.92 -9.16
C ILE A 121 6.10 6.42 -9.16
N ILE A 122 4.94 6.78 -8.63
CA ILE A 122 4.45 8.16 -8.62
C ILE A 122 5.19 9.00 -7.57
N TYR A 123 5.41 8.44 -6.38
CA TYR A 123 6.05 9.15 -5.28
C TYR A 123 7.46 8.58 -5.01
N SER A 124 8.49 9.25 -5.49
CA SER A 124 9.90 8.84 -5.32
C SER A 124 10.62 9.59 -4.20
N ARG A 125 10.07 10.73 -3.74
CA ARG A 125 10.70 11.63 -2.76
C ARG A 125 10.08 11.48 -1.38
N TRP A 126 10.34 10.35 -0.73
CA TRP A 126 9.86 10.10 0.63
C TRP A 126 10.88 9.29 1.43
N LYS A 127 10.74 9.34 2.75
CA LYS A 127 11.57 8.57 3.68
C LYS A 127 10.80 8.19 4.94
N GLN A 128 11.27 7.15 5.62
CA GLN A 128 10.75 6.74 6.92
C GLN A 128 11.42 7.54 8.05
N VAL A 129 10.63 7.87 9.05
CA VAL A 129 11.06 8.59 10.26
C VAL A 129 10.51 7.89 11.52
N ASP A 130 11.19 8.07 12.65
CA ASP A 130 10.76 7.45 13.91
C ASP A 130 9.53 8.16 14.50
N SER A 131 9.49 9.50 14.42
CA SER A 131 8.41 10.31 14.99
C SER A 131 8.23 11.62 14.21
N ILE A 132 7.07 12.23 14.39
CA ILE A 132 6.77 13.59 13.93
C ILE A 132 7.48 14.57 14.87
N PRO A 133 8.18 15.62 14.36
CA PRO A 133 8.75 16.66 15.21
C PRO A 133 7.68 17.37 16.05
N GLU A 134 7.94 17.63 17.32
CA GLU A 134 6.98 18.28 18.22
C GLU A 134 6.55 19.67 17.73
N THR A 135 7.44 20.36 17.02
CA THR A 135 7.18 21.69 16.43
C THR A 135 6.48 21.62 15.07
N ALA A 136 6.22 20.43 14.53
CA ALA A 136 5.52 20.30 13.26
C ALA A 136 4.07 20.74 13.39
N LYS A 137 3.61 21.57 12.47
CA LYS A 137 2.23 22.08 12.44
C LYS A 137 1.31 21.05 11.78
N LEU A 138 0.34 20.54 12.51
CA LEU A 138 -0.76 19.75 11.95
C LEU A 138 -1.58 20.64 10.99
N ILE A 139 -1.63 20.30 9.71
CA ILE A 139 -2.37 21.05 8.69
C ILE A 139 -3.74 20.46 8.39
N GLY A 140 -3.97 19.22 8.75
CA GLY A 140 -5.25 18.53 8.65
C GLY A 140 -5.11 17.03 8.73
N ARG A 141 -6.23 16.40 8.81
CA ARG A 141 -6.40 14.94 8.79
C ARG A 141 -7.16 14.57 7.53
N GLY A 142 -6.62 13.67 6.72
CA GLY A 142 -7.29 13.14 5.54
C GLY A 142 -8.02 11.86 5.88
N MET A 143 -9.16 11.62 5.22
CA MET A 143 -9.92 10.41 5.42
C MET A 143 -10.48 9.88 4.10
N ASP A 144 -10.22 8.62 3.82
CA ASP A 144 -10.84 7.84 2.76
C ASP A 144 -11.77 6.80 3.39
N PHE A 145 -13.00 6.72 2.88
CA PHE A 145 -14.00 5.81 3.43
C PHE A 145 -13.86 4.42 2.81
N GLY A 146 -13.95 3.40 3.64
CA GLY A 146 -14.13 2.02 3.24
C GLY A 146 -14.95 1.27 4.28
N PHE A 147 -15.44 0.10 3.92
CA PHE A 147 -16.22 -0.74 4.84
C PHE A 147 -15.90 -2.23 4.66
N THR A 148 -16.51 -2.91 3.69
CA THR A 148 -16.42 -4.38 3.57
C THR A 148 -15.12 -4.83 2.92
N THR A 149 -14.81 -4.33 1.73
CA THR A 149 -13.63 -4.71 0.93
C THR A 149 -12.47 -3.78 1.20
N ASP A 150 -12.74 -2.50 1.25
CA ASP A 150 -11.75 -1.44 1.39
C ASP A 150 -11.67 -0.97 2.84
N PRO A 151 -10.48 -0.60 3.33
CA PRO A 151 -10.31 -0.04 4.65
C PRO A 151 -10.75 1.42 4.71
N THR A 152 -11.28 1.86 5.85
CA THR A 152 -11.26 3.28 6.18
C THR A 152 -9.83 3.68 6.51
N ALA A 153 -9.28 4.62 5.75
CA ALA A 153 -7.93 5.15 5.95
C ALA A 153 -7.99 6.58 6.49
N ILE A 154 -7.27 6.83 7.58
CA ILE A 154 -7.14 8.17 8.20
C ILE A 154 -5.65 8.47 8.34
N VAL A 155 -5.22 9.62 7.83
CA VAL A 155 -3.82 10.07 7.91
C VAL A 155 -3.73 11.46 8.52
N ASP A 156 -2.84 11.64 9.47
CA ASP A 156 -2.45 12.95 10.01
C ASP A 156 -1.39 13.57 9.12
N VAL A 157 -1.58 14.81 8.68
CA VAL A 157 -0.64 15.51 7.81
C VAL A 157 -0.11 16.76 8.50
N TYR A 158 1.20 16.81 8.67
CA TYR A 158 1.90 17.93 9.28
C TYR A 158 2.83 18.62 8.28
N GLN A 159 3.13 19.87 8.51
CA GLN A 159 4.13 20.62 7.76
C GLN A 159 5.24 21.10 8.69
N TYR A 160 6.48 20.80 8.32
CA TYR A 160 7.68 21.26 9.03
C TYR A 160 8.87 21.27 8.07
N ASP A 161 9.66 22.32 8.13
CA ASP A 161 10.88 22.53 7.32
C ASP A 161 10.66 22.30 5.82
N GLY A 162 9.57 22.86 5.28
CA GLY A 162 9.22 22.73 3.86
C GLY A 162 8.83 21.32 3.40
N LYS A 163 8.73 20.37 4.33
CA LYS A 163 8.37 18.96 4.09
C LYS A 163 6.99 18.62 4.63
N LEU A 164 6.42 17.54 4.14
CA LEU A 164 5.23 16.92 4.74
C LEU A 164 5.65 15.78 5.65
N TRP A 165 5.08 15.76 6.84
CA TRP A 165 5.27 14.70 7.82
C TRP A 165 3.92 14.02 8.00
N VAL A 166 3.87 12.71 7.80
CA VAL A 166 2.62 11.96 7.71
C VAL A 166 2.64 10.78 8.67
N ASN A 167 1.53 10.61 9.37
CA ASN A 167 1.30 9.46 10.23
C ASN A 167 -0.03 8.80 9.86
N GLU A 168 0.01 7.50 9.64
CA GLU A 168 -1.20 6.68 9.48
C GLU A 168 -1.87 6.55 10.85
N HIS A 169 -3.01 7.22 11.00
CA HIS A 169 -3.77 7.22 12.26
C HIS A 169 -4.68 5.99 12.36
N CYS A 170 -5.30 5.60 11.24
CA CYS A 170 -6.19 4.44 11.16
C CYS A 170 -6.13 3.83 9.76
N TYR A 171 -6.20 2.49 9.70
CA TYR A 171 -6.33 1.75 8.44
C TYR A 171 -7.06 0.44 8.76
N GLU A 172 -8.39 0.51 8.86
CA GLU A 172 -9.21 -0.58 9.37
C GLU A 172 -10.44 -0.81 8.47
N ARG A 173 -10.89 -2.07 8.38
CA ARG A 173 -12.12 -2.44 7.69
C ARG A 173 -13.27 -2.59 8.67
N GLY A 174 -14.50 -2.40 8.16
CA GLY A 174 -15.72 -2.65 8.92
C GLY A 174 -16.05 -1.61 9.98
N LEU A 175 -15.43 -0.42 9.93
CA LEU A 175 -15.74 0.65 10.87
C LEU A 175 -17.10 1.29 10.52
N THR A 176 -17.96 1.41 11.52
CA THR A 176 -19.18 2.21 11.45
C THR A 176 -18.86 3.70 11.68
N ASN A 177 -19.75 4.60 11.29
CA ASN A 177 -19.52 6.05 11.36
C ASN A 177 -19.32 6.57 12.79
N ASP A 178 -19.94 5.95 13.79
CA ASP A 178 -19.70 6.24 15.22
C ASP A 178 -18.27 5.82 15.65
N GLN A 179 -17.82 4.64 15.20
CA GLN A 179 -16.46 4.16 15.47
C GLN A 179 -15.41 5.04 14.78
N ILE A 180 -15.69 5.52 13.55
CA ILE A 180 -14.83 6.49 12.87
C ILE A 180 -14.78 7.80 13.65
N ALA A 181 -15.92 8.31 14.12
CA ALA A 181 -15.97 9.50 14.96
C ALA A 181 -15.15 9.35 16.24
N ASP A 182 -15.16 8.17 16.87
CA ASP A 182 -14.34 7.89 18.04
C ASP A 182 -12.84 7.95 17.75
N ARG A 183 -12.39 7.44 16.57
CA ARG A 183 -11.00 7.55 16.13
C ARG A 183 -10.56 9.01 15.88
N LEU A 184 -11.49 9.88 15.53
CA LEU A 184 -11.20 11.29 15.18
C LEU A 184 -11.17 12.23 16.40
N ARG A 185 -11.67 11.81 17.57
CA ARG A 185 -11.78 12.67 18.77
C ARG A 185 -10.48 13.00 19.47
N ASP A 186 -9.41 12.29 19.21
CA ASP A 186 -8.12 12.47 19.86
C ASP A 186 -7.47 13.84 19.57
N LYS A 187 -7.84 14.47 18.45
CA LYS A 187 -7.31 15.79 18.03
C LYS A 187 -8.42 16.67 17.44
N ASP A 188 -8.47 17.89 17.92
CA ASP A 188 -9.36 18.92 17.35
C ASP A 188 -8.71 19.60 16.14
N CYS A 189 -8.83 19.00 14.98
CA CYS A 189 -8.26 19.49 13.71
C CYS A 189 -9.26 19.35 12.56
N ASP A 190 -8.94 20.00 11.43
CA ASP A 190 -9.74 19.87 10.21
C ASP A 190 -9.62 18.45 9.66
N VAL A 191 -10.75 17.82 9.34
CA VAL A 191 -10.83 16.49 8.72
C VAL A 191 -11.37 16.64 7.32
N ILE A 192 -10.55 16.26 6.32
CA ILE A 192 -10.92 16.33 4.91
C ILE A 192 -11.25 14.92 4.43
N ALA A 193 -12.52 14.66 4.18
CA ALA A 193 -13.04 13.34 3.83
C ALA A 193 -13.41 13.22 2.36
N ASP A 194 -13.49 12.00 1.84
CA ASP A 194 -13.97 11.75 0.49
C ASP A 194 -15.35 12.39 0.27
N SER A 195 -15.44 13.23 -0.76
CA SER A 195 -16.68 13.94 -1.11
C SER A 195 -17.79 13.04 -1.67
N ALA A 196 -17.52 11.80 -2.05
CA ALA A 196 -18.51 10.84 -2.49
C ALA A 196 -19.44 10.41 -1.35
N GLU A 197 -18.95 10.45 -0.10
CA GLU A 197 -19.65 9.94 1.10
C GLU A 197 -20.30 11.03 1.93
N GLN A 198 -21.12 11.92 1.31
CA GLN A 198 -21.78 13.06 1.95
C GLN A 198 -22.64 12.66 3.16
N LYS A 199 -23.30 11.50 3.08
CA LYS A 199 -24.15 10.98 4.16
C LYS A 199 -23.32 10.63 5.38
N SER A 200 -22.22 9.90 5.18
CA SER A 200 -21.28 9.50 6.23
C SER A 200 -20.62 10.73 6.87
N ILE A 201 -20.20 11.72 6.07
CA ILE A 201 -19.66 12.99 6.57
C ILE A 201 -20.68 13.67 7.49
N ARG A 202 -21.95 13.75 7.07
CA ARG A 202 -23.01 14.38 7.87
C ARG A 202 -23.26 13.64 9.18
N GLU A 203 -23.23 12.33 9.15
CA GLU A 203 -23.41 11.49 10.34
C GLU A 203 -22.26 11.67 11.33
N ILE A 204 -21.01 11.61 10.86
CA ILE A 204 -19.81 11.85 11.68
C ILE A 204 -19.83 13.28 12.27
N TYR A 205 -20.27 14.28 11.51
CA TYR A 205 -20.50 15.64 12.04
C TYR A 205 -21.49 15.65 13.21
N ASN A 206 -22.57 14.87 13.11
CA ASN A 206 -23.58 14.76 14.16
C ASN A 206 -23.03 14.03 15.40
N TYR A 207 -22.09 13.11 15.25
CA TYR A 207 -21.35 12.48 16.36
C TYR A 207 -20.32 13.41 17.03
N GLY A 208 -20.23 14.67 16.61
CA GLY A 208 -19.45 15.70 17.31
C GLY A 208 -18.17 16.15 16.60
N ILE A 209 -17.80 15.57 15.48
CA ILE A 209 -16.63 15.98 14.70
C ILE A 209 -17.01 17.19 13.82
N LYS A 210 -16.99 18.39 14.44
CA LYS A 210 -17.53 19.61 13.79
C LYS A 210 -16.65 20.20 12.69
N LYS A 211 -15.37 19.80 12.61
CA LYS A 211 -14.43 20.27 11.59
C LYS A 211 -14.24 19.29 10.44
N ILE A 212 -15.20 18.37 10.23
CA ILE A 212 -15.18 17.47 9.07
C ILE A 212 -15.82 18.17 7.87
N GLU A 213 -15.11 18.12 6.73
CA GLU A 213 -15.58 18.67 5.46
C GLU A 213 -15.28 17.74 4.29
N ALA A 214 -16.05 17.85 3.24
CA ALA A 214 -15.84 17.09 2.01
C ALA A 214 -14.62 17.64 1.25
N ALA A 215 -13.80 16.75 0.71
CA ALA A 215 -12.70 17.11 -0.16
C ALA A 215 -13.20 17.85 -1.42
N ASN A 216 -12.53 18.94 -1.75
CA ASN A 216 -12.84 19.69 -2.98
C ASN A 216 -12.24 18.96 -4.19
N LYS A 217 -13.04 18.09 -4.83
CA LYS A 217 -12.64 17.32 -6.01
C LYS A 217 -13.17 18.03 -7.26
N GLY A 218 -12.26 18.70 -7.99
CA GLY A 218 -12.53 19.18 -9.35
C GLY A 218 -12.22 18.12 -10.40
N ALA A 219 -12.44 18.45 -11.67
CA ALA A 219 -11.89 17.68 -12.78
C ALA A 219 -10.38 17.52 -12.59
N ASP A 220 -9.82 16.36 -12.93
CA ASP A 220 -8.41 16.01 -12.76
C ASP A 220 -7.87 16.09 -11.31
N SER A 221 -8.74 16.02 -10.30
CA SER A 221 -8.34 16.12 -8.88
C SER A 221 -7.25 15.09 -8.48
N ILE A 222 -7.27 13.89 -9.07
CA ILE A 222 -6.25 12.86 -8.83
C ILE A 222 -4.88 13.36 -9.29
N ARG A 223 -4.76 13.82 -10.53
CA ARG A 223 -3.50 14.34 -11.09
C ARG A 223 -3.01 15.58 -10.35
N ASN A 224 -3.92 16.51 -10.09
CA ASN A 224 -3.59 17.74 -9.36
C ASN A 224 -3.07 17.45 -7.95
N GLY A 225 -3.72 16.54 -7.23
CA GLY A 225 -3.28 16.13 -5.90
C GLY A 225 -1.93 15.43 -5.92
N ILE A 226 -1.69 14.56 -6.91
CA ILE A 226 -0.38 13.93 -7.14
C ILE A 226 0.70 15.01 -7.36
N GLN A 227 0.46 15.95 -8.27
CA GLN A 227 1.41 17.03 -8.57
C GLN A 227 1.72 17.92 -7.36
N ILE A 228 0.71 18.20 -6.52
CA ILE A 228 0.92 18.95 -5.27
C ILE A 228 1.85 18.16 -4.34
N LEU A 229 1.57 16.88 -4.10
CA LEU A 229 2.36 16.03 -3.20
C LEU A 229 3.80 15.83 -3.71
N GLN A 230 4.01 15.70 -5.01
CA GLN A 230 5.34 15.55 -5.62
C GLN A 230 6.26 16.76 -5.41
N ARG A 231 5.72 17.94 -5.06
CA ARG A 231 6.53 19.15 -4.72
C ARG A 231 7.25 19.00 -3.40
N TYR A 232 6.79 18.10 -2.52
CA TYR A 232 7.30 17.93 -1.17
C TYR A 232 8.14 16.66 -1.02
N GLU A 233 9.07 16.66 -0.09
CA GLU A 233 9.62 15.44 0.50
C GLU A 233 8.64 14.96 1.57
N ILE A 234 8.19 13.72 1.49
CA ILE A 234 7.23 13.13 2.42
C ILE A 234 7.98 12.30 3.47
N CYS A 235 7.90 12.71 4.74
CA CYS A 235 8.47 12.00 5.87
C CYS A 235 7.35 11.17 6.53
N VAL A 236 7.42 9.84 6.47
CA VAL A 236 6.38 8.93 6.95
C VAL A 236 6.86 8.21 8.20
N THR A 237 6.05 8.18 9.26
CA THR A 237 6.39 7.42 10.46
C THR A 237 6.52 5.93 10.16
N LYS A 238 7.51 5.26 10.75
CA LYS A 238 7.76 3.82 10.58
C LYS A 238 6.57 2.95 10.96
N SER A 239 5.68 3.44 11.84
CA SER A 239 4.44 2.79 12.24
C SER A 239 3.36 2.79 11.15
N SER A 240 3.46 3.65 10.13
CA SER A 240 2.49 3.82 9.04
C SER A 240 2.67 2.74 7.97
N LEU A 241 2.48 1.48 8.32
CA LEU A 241 2.86 0.35 7.47
C LEU A 241 2.08 0.28 6.16
N ASN A 242 0.78 0.61 6.18
CA ASN A 242 -0.04 0.55 4.97
C ASN A 242 0.28 1.74 4.05
N LEU A 243 0.44 2.94 4.57
CA LEU A 243 0.87 4.11 3.79
C LEU A 243 2.25 3.89 3.16
N ILE A 244 3.19 3.29 3.89
CA ILE A 244 4.52 2.91 3.36
C ILE A 244 4.38 1.91 2.21
N TYR A 245 3.52 0.91 2.37
CA TYR A 245 3.23 -0.05 1.31
C TYR A 245 2.64 0.63 0.07
N GLU A 246 1.66 1.51 0.26
CA GLU A 246 1.05 2.26 -0.85
C GLU A 246 2.07 3.16 -1.56
N LEU A 247 2.90 3.92 -0.82
CA LEU A 247 3.95 4.78 -1.40
C LEU A 247 4.96 4.00 -2.26
N ARG A 248 5.28 2.77 -1.87
CA ARG A 248 6.20 1.89 -2.61
C ARG A 248 5.60 1.32 -3.88
N ASN A 249 4.28 1.14 -3.91
CA ASN A 249 3.60 0.39 -4.96
C ASN A 249 2.69 1.25 -5.85
N TYR A 250 2.40 2.50 -5.47
CA TYR A 250 1.53 3.38 -6.24
C TYR A 250 2.25 3.91 -7.49
N LYS A 251 1.79 3.45 -8.64
CA LYS A 251 2.45 3.68 -9.93
C LYS A 251 1.47 4.09 -11.02
N TRP A 252 2.01 4.61 -12.10
CA TRP A 252 1.26 4.85 -13.33
C TRP A 252 0.87 3.51 -13.95
N LYS A 253 -0.32 3.45 -14.54
CA LYS A 253 -0.76 2.29 -15.33
C LYS A 253 0.15 2.13 -16.53
N GLU A 254 0.45 0.87 -16.84
CA GLU A 254 1.20 0.47 -18.02
C GLU A 254 0.23 0.00 -19.10
N ASP A 255 0.47 0.42 -20.33
CA ASP A 255 -0.26 -0.12 -21.48
C ASP A 255 0.18 -1.57 -21.71
N LYS A 256 -0.78 -2.49 -21.70
CA LYS A 256 -0.49 -3.93 -21.82
C LYS A 256 0.08 -4.35 -23.18
N ILE A 257 -0.04 -3.50 -24.20
CA ILE A 257 0.39 -3.81 -25.58
C ILE A 257 1.73 -3.14 -25.88
N THR A 258 1.87 -1.86 -25.51
CA THR A 258 3.07 -1.06 -25.84
C THR A 258 4.10 -1.02 -24.71
N GLY A 259 3.73 -1.39 -23.47
CA GLY A 259 4.59 -1.24 -22.30
C GLY A 259 4.78 0.22 -21.84
N GLU A 260 4.16 1.18 -22.50
CA GLU A 260 4.30 2.59 -22.15
C GLU A 260 3.47 2.96 -20.92
N LEU A 261 4.02 3.82 -20.07
CA LEU A 261 3.31 4.34 -18.91
C LEU A 261 2.22 5.32 -19.34
N ARG A 262 1.00 5.05 -18.96
CA ARG A 262 -0.14 5.96 -19.11
C ARG A 262 -0.09 7.00 -17.99
N ASN A 263 -0.48 8.23 -18.29
CA ASN A 263 -0.62 9.29 -17.27
C ASN A 263 -1.93 9.11 -16.45
N GLU A 264 -2.13 7.90 -15.96
CA GLU A 264 -3.25 7.47 -15.12
C GLU A 264 -2.70 6.52 -14.05
N PRO A 265 -2.92 6.77 -12.75
CA PRO A 265 -2.44 5.90 -11.71
C PRO A 265 -3.25 4.59 -11.64
N ILE A 266 -2.66 3.55 -11.03
CA ILE A 266 -3.41 2.35 -10.66
C ILE A 266 -4.49 2.71 -9.63
N ASP A 267 -5.61 1.99 -9.68
CA ASP A 267 -6.76 2.17 -8.79
C ASP A 267 -6.86 0.98 -7.82
N SER A 268 -5.81 0.78 -7.04
CA SER A 268 -5.75 -0.29 -6.04
C SER A 268 -4.72 0.04 -4.97
N ASN A 269 -5.03 -0.32 -3.72
CA ASN A 269 -4.14 -0.09 -2.57
C ASN A 269 -3.64 1.36 -2.50
N ASN A 270 -4.57 2.33 -2.51
CA ASN A 270 -4.28 3.76 -2.54
C ASN A 270 -5.09 4.57 -1.51
N HIS A 271 -5.71 3.91 -0.53
CA HIS A 271 -6.64 4.53 0.42
C HIS A 271 -5.98 5.57 1.32
N ALA A 272 -4.81 5.27 1.88
CA ALA A 272 -4.05 6.22 2.69
C ALA A 272 -3.46 7.35 1.83
N LEU A 273 -3.07 7.05 0.58
CA LEU A 273 -2.63 8.05 -0.39
C LEU A 273 -3.77 8.96 -0.84
N ASP A 274 -4.99 8.42 -0.99
CA ASP A 274 -6.18 9.20 -1.31
C ASP A 274 -6.54 10.14 -0.16
N ALA A 275 -6.53 9.63 1.06
CA ALA A 275 -6.69 10.46 2.26
C ALA A 275 -5.63 11.58 2.34
N LEU A 276 -4.36 11.28 2.09
CA LEU A 276 -3.28 12.29 2.02
C LEU A 276 -3.52 13.31 0.90
N ARG A 277 -3.98 12.84 -0.27
CA ARG A 277 -4.30 13.69 -1.42
C ARG A 277 -5.44 14.66 -1.15
N TYR A 278 -6.47 14.27 -0.38
CA TYR A 278 -7.55 15.17 0.00
C TYR A 278 -7.06 16.34 0.84
N VAL A 279 -6.16 16.11 1.79
CA VAL A 279 -5.51 17.20 2.54
C VAL A 279 -4.70 18.09 1.60
N ALA A 280 -3.91 17.51 0.69
CA ALA A 280 -3.09 18.28 -0.25
C ALA A 280 -3.94 19.21 -1.14
N LEU A 281 -5.05 18.70 -1.68
CA LEU A 281 -5.97 19.49 -2.50
C LEU A 281 -6.60 20.66 -1.74
N ASN A 282 -6.96 20.46 -0.48
CA ASN A 282 -7.71 21.45 0.30
C ASN A 282 -6.80 22.44 1.05
N LYS A 283 -5.61 22.03 1.46
CA LYS A 283 -4.75 22.83 2.34
C LYS A 283 -3.46 23.32 1.67
N LEU A 284 -3.01 22.66 0.58
CA LEU A 284 -1.72 22.96 -0.08
C LEU A 284 -1.87 23.50 -1.51
N SER A 285 -3.07 23.50 -2.07
CA SER A 285 -3.32 24.10 -3.38
C SER A 285 -3.17 25.63 -3.34
N GLU A 286 -2.68 26.24 -4.42
CA GLU A 286 -2.53 27.70 -4.51
C GLU A 286 -3.86 28.44 -4.38
N SER A 287 -4.97 27.79 -4.73
CA SER A 287 -6.33 28.31 -4.58
C SER A 287 -6.80 28.40 -3.12
N SER A 288 -6.14 27.67 -2.21
CA SER A 288 -6.45 27.69 -0.76
C SER A 288 -5.82 28.87 -0.01
N LYS A 289 -4.93 29.66 -0.65
CA LYS A 289 -4.44 30.89 -0.07
C LYS A 289 -5.57 31.92 -0.03
N PRO A 290 -5.89 32.55 1.13
CA PRO A 290 -6.88 33.62 1.18
C PRO A 290 -6.46 34.68 0.18
N ARG A 291 -7.34 35.03 -0.78
CA ARG A 291 -7.13 36.17 -1.67
C ARG A 291 -7.04 37.41 -0.80
N GLY A 292 -5.83 37.94 -0.68
CA GLY A 292 -5.62 39.19 0.04
C GLY A 292 -6.58 40.24 -0.52
N ILE A 293 -7.34 40.85 0.39
CA ILE A 293 -8.23 41.98 0.06
C ILE A 293 -7.34 43.06 -0.56
N ARG A 294 -7.44 43.27 -1.88
CA ARG A 294 -6.88 44.47 -2.51
C ARG A 294 -7.71 45.64 -2.04
N VAL A 295 -7.24 46.34 -1.05
CA VAL A 295 -7.72 47.70 -0.75
C VAL A 295 -7.33 48.54 -1.96
N ARG A 296 -8.32 48.93 -2.77
CA ARG A 296 -8.11 50.01 -3.76
C ARG A 296 -8.07 51.31 -3.00
N ASN A 297 -6.92 51.98 -3.03
CA ASN A 297 -6.80 53.41 -2.73
C ASN A 297 -7.45 54.22 -3.86
#